data_e7062061a7b695a6b9bf8a433820cf01
#
_entry.id   e7062061a7b695a6b9bf8a433820cf01
#
_cell.length_a   1.000
_cell.length_b   1.000
_cell.length_c   1.000
_cell.angle_alpha   90.00
_cell.angle_beta   90.00
_cell.angle_gamma   90.00
#
_symmetry.space_group_name_H-M   'P 1'
#
loop_
_entity.id
_entity.type
_entity.pdbx_description
1 polymer ?
#
loop_
_entity_poly.entity_id
_entity_poly.type
_entity_poly.pdbx_seq_one_letter_code
_entity_poly.pdbx_strand_id
1 'polypeptide(L)'
;IWDVSYLILPVIALFCNIIVVSGNCFNYIKAGNINFKILTPYLVSSIPLAFIGGSLSINKSFFEILLFLVLTLAGILLLLKFKSFDEKIKVYKKIPKIMSVLIGGSIGFISGIVGIGGGIFLSPILLLVRVDKAKNITTAASLFILINSTSGLAGQFTKSSVINEVYSYWPLFLLV
;
A
#
# COMPACT_ATOMS: atom_id res chain seq x y z
N ILE A 1 -28.89 3.20 7.41
CA ILE A 1 -27.67 2.42 7.13
C ILE A 1 -27.04 3.02 5.89
N TRP A 2 -25.81 3.37 6.01
CA TRP A 2 -25.01 4.24 5.15
C TRP A 2 -24.75 3.56 3.80
N ASP A 3 -25.41 3.99 2.74
CA ASP A 3 -25.04 3.62 1.36
C ASP A 3 -23.84 4.48 0.94
N VAL A 4 -22.67 4.09 1.47
CA VAL A 4 -21.42 4.74 1.07
C VAL A 4 -21.09 4.29 -0.36
N SER A 5 -20.95 5.25 -1.27
CA SER A 5 -20.58 4.99 -2.64
C SER A 5 -19.24 4.25 -2.72
N TYR A 6 -19.16 3.20 -3.55
CA TYR A 6 -17.91 2.45 -3.77
C TYR A 6 -16.78 3.34 -4.31
N LEU A 7 -17.12 4.50 -4.88
CA LEU A 7 -16.14 5.46 -5.42
C LEU A 7 -15.34 6.16 -4.32
N ILE A 8 -15.95 6.37 -3.14
CA ILE A 8 -15.30 7.09 -2.04
C ILE A 8 -14.49 6.15 -1.13
N LEU A 9 -14.77 4.83 -1.14
CA LEU A 9 -14.09 3.86 -0.27
C LEU A 9 -12.56 3.90 -0.42
N PRO A 10 -11.97 3.89 -1.65
CA PRO A 10 -10.52 3.99 -1.82
C PRO A 10 -9.95 5.31 -1.28
N VAL A 11 -10.70 6.42 -1.41
CA VAL A 11 -10.27 7.73 -0.93
C VAL A 11 -10.18 7.77 0.58
N ILE A 12 -11.24 7.31 1.27
CA ILE A 12 -11.26 7.22 2.74
C ILE A 12 -10.12 6.32 3.22
N ALA A 13 -9.97 5.14 2.62
CA ALA A 13 -8.93 4.20 3.01
C ALA A 13 -7.51 4.75 2.82
N LEU A 14 -7.23 5.43 1.70
CA LEU A 14 -5.93 6.08 1.47
C LEU A 14 -5.68 7.23 2.43
N PHE A 15 -6.71 8.02 2.76
CA PHE A 15 -6.63 9.11 3.72
C PHE A 15 -6.32 8.58 5.13
N CYS A 16 -7.07 7.57 5.60
CA CYS A 16 -6.80 6.88 6.87
C CYS A 16 -5.36 6.33 6.92
N ASN A 17 -4.90 5.70 5.83
CA ASN A 17 -3.54 5.18 5.74
C ASN A 17 -2.49 6.29 5.92
N ILE A 18 -2.68 7.45 5.29
CA ILE A 18 -1.76 8.59 5.42
C ILE A 18 -1.66 9.03 6.88
N ILE A 19 -2.79 9.16 7.57
CA ILE A 19 -2.81 9.61 8.98
C ILE A 19 -2.14 8.59 9.89
N VAL A 20 -2.58 7.32 9.84
CA VAL A 20 -2.09 6.26 10.72
C VAL A 20 -0.61 5.98 10.51
N VAL A 21 -0.19 5.92 9.23
CA VAL A 21 1.18 5.50 8.90
C VAL A 21 2.18 6.64 9.04
N SER A 22 1.78 7.91 8.95
CA SER A 22 2.70 9.04 9.16
C SER A 22 3.31 9.05 10.56
N GLY A 23 2.55 8.77 11.60
CA GLY A 23 3.07 8.63 12.97
C GLY A 23 4.06 7.48 13.10
N ASN A 24 3.77 6.34 12.49
CA ASN A 24 4.66 5.19 12.48
C ASN A 24 5.96 5.47 11.72
N CYS A 25 5.85 6.11 10.54
CA CYS A 25 7.02 6.49 9.74
C CYS A 25 7.95 7.42 10.52
N PHE A 26 7.42 8.42 11.20
CA PHE A 26 8.21 9.34 12.02
C PHE A 26 9.03 8.60 13.08
N ASN A 27 8.40 7.69 13.84
CA ASN A 27 9.06 6.90 14.86
C ASN A 27 10.13 5.96 14.28
N TYR A 28 9.86 5.32 13.15
CA TYR A 28 10.79 4.40 12.50
C TYR A 28 11.99 5.12 11.88
N ILE A 29 11.78 6.30 11.31
CA ILE A 29 12.86 7.16 10.78
C ILE A 29 13.79 7.58 11.91
N LYS A 30 13.22 8.07 13.02
CA LYS A 30 13.97 8.48 14.21
C LYS A 30 14.79 7.33 14.80
N ALA A 31 14.28 6.10 14.72
CA ALA A 31 14.99 4.91 15.20
C ALA A 31 16.09 4.40 14.26
N GLY A 32 16.34 5.04 13.11
CA GLY A 32 17.41 4.69 12.17
C GLY A 32 17.22 3.35 11.44
N ASN A 33 16.00 2.81 11.39
CA ASN A 33 15.72 1.48 10.84
C ASN A 33 15.38 1.51 9.32
N ILE A 34 15.93 2.47 8.57
CA ILE A 34 15.62 2.60 7.15
C ILE A 34 16.75 2.09 6.28
N ASN A 35 16.41 1.23 5.33
CA ASN A 35 17.30 0.83 4.26
C ASN A 35 16.75 1.32 2.90
N PHE A 36 17.06 2.56 2.55
CA PHE A 36 16.61 3.17 1.29
C PHE A 36 17.05 2.39 0.05
N LYS A 37 18.22 1.71 0.08
CA LYS A 37 18.70 0.93 -1.07
C LYS A 37 17.76 -0.22 -1.44
N ILE A 38 17.08 -0.79 -0.45
CA ILE A 38 16.09 -1.85 -0.68
C ILE A 38 14.77 -1.25 -1.16
N LEU A 39 14.33 -0.14 -0.58
CA LEU A 39 13.03 0.45 -0.83
C LEU A 39 12.93 1.19 -2.17
N THR A 40 14.00 1.89 -2.58
CA THR A 40 13.99 2.75 -3.78
C THR A 40 13.49 2.05 -5.05
N PRO A 41 13.94 0.83 -5.44
CA PRO A 41 13.48 0.21 -6.68
C PRO A 41 11.98 -0.11 -6.68
N TYR A 42 11.39 -0.39 -5.52
CA TYR A 42 9.94 -0.58 -5.37
C TYR A 42 9.19 0.74 -5.50
N LEU A 43 9.69 1.83 -4.91
CA LEU A 43 9.03 3.14 -4.95
C LEU A 43 9.05 3.76 -6.36
N VAL A 44 10.16 3.68 -7.07
CA VAL A 44 10.29 4.29 -8.42
C VAL A 44 9.20 3.80 -9.36
N SER A 45 8.83 2.52 -9.29
CA SER A 45 7.79 1.96 -10.13
C SER A 45 6.38 2.10 -9.54
N SER A 46 6.27 2.00 -8.21
CA SER A 46 4.96 2.00 -7.56
C SER A 46 4.29 3.38 -7.56
N ILE A 47 5.06 4.47 -7.41
CA ILE A 47 4.52 5.83 -7.37
C ILE A 47 3.71 6.15 -8.64
N PRO A 48 4.29 6.08 -9.87
CA PRO A 48 3.55 6.41 -11.07
C PRO A 48 2.39 5.43 -11.31
N LEU A 49 2.59 4.15 -10.99
CA LEU A 49 1.55 3.15 -11.20
C LEU A 49 0.42 3.25 -10.16
N ALA A 50 0.69 3.67 -8.94
CA ALA A 50 -0.35 3.97 -7.94
C ALA A 50 -1.18 5.19 -8.36
N PHE A 51 -0.55 6.23 -8.94
CA PHE A 51 -1.27 7.35 -9.50
C PHE A 51 -2.18 6.92 -10.66
N ILE A 52 -1.65 6.17 -11.62
CA ILE A 52 -2.41 5.64 -12.76
C ILE A 52 -3.56 4.75 -12.25
N GLY A 53 -3.29 3.81 -11.34
CA GLY A 53 -4.32 2.97 -10.74
C GLY A 53 -5.41 3.78 -10.05
N GLY A 54 -5.02 4.82 -9.30
CA GLY A 54 -5.95 5.73 -8.64
C GLY A 54 -6.81 6.54 -9.63
N SER A 55 -6.27 6.93 -10.78
CA SER A 55 -6.98 7.71 -11.80
C SER A 55 -7.96 6.89 -12.64
N LEU A 56 -7.85 5.55 -12.65
CA LEU A 56 -8.74 4.69 -13.41
C LEU A 56 -10.15 4.65 -12.82
N SER A 57 -11.15 4.93 -13.66
CA SER A 57 -12.56 4.73 -13.32
C SER A 57 -12.93 3.28 -13.65
N ILE A 58 -13.24 2.50 -12.64
CA ILE A 58 -13.68 1.11 -12.77
C ILE A 58 -15.13 0.97 -12.32
N ASN A 59 -15.84 -0.02 -12.86
CA ASN A 59 -17.21 -0.29 -12.45
C ASN A 59 -17.24 -1.00 -11.08
N LYS A 60 -18.40 -0.94 -10.42
CA LYS A 60 -18.63 -1.48 -9.07
C LYS A 60 -18.28 -2.98 -8.99
N SER A 61 -18.76 -3.78 -9.93
CA SER A 61 -18.55 -5.24 -9.91
C SER A 61 -17.07 -5.60 -10.03
N PHE A 62 -16.32 -4.91 -10.89
CA PHE A 62 -14.88 -5.13 -11.04
C PHE A 62 -14.13 -4.70 -9.78
N PHE A 63 -14.51 -3.59 -9.15
CA PHE A 63 -13.95 -3.14 -7.88
C PHE A 63 -14.14 -4.17 -6.77
N GLU A 64 -15.35 -4.70 -6.61
CA GLU A 64 -15.68 -5.70 -5.59
C GLU A 64 -14.89 -7.01 -5.78
N ILE A 65 -14.79 -7.49 -7.03
CA ILE A 65 -13.98 -8.69 -7.35
C ILE A 65 -12.50 -8.43 -7.04
N LEU A 66 -11.97 -7.28 -7.46
CA LEU A 66 -10.58 -6.93 -7.23
C LEU A 66 -10.28 -6.81 -5.72
N LEU A 67 -11.16 -6.16 -4.98
CA LEU A 67 -11.07 -6.03 -3.52
C LEU A 67 -11.05 -7.41 -2.86
N PHE A 68 -11.96 -8.31 -3.23
CA PHE A 68 -12.02 -9.67 -2.71
C PHE A 68 -10.72 -10.45 -2.98
N LEU A 69 -10.22 -10.42 -4.21
CA LEU A 69 -8.97 -11.09 -4.59
C LEU A 69 -7.77 -10.55 -3.80
N VAL A 70 -7.68 -9.23 -3.67
CA VAL A 70 -6.61 -8.53 -2.97
C VAL A 70 -6.61 -8.89 -1.49
N LEU A 71 -7.76 -8.86 -0.81
CA LEU A 71 -7.88 -9.21 0.59
C LEU A 71 -7.60 -10.70 0.84
N THR A 72 -8.09 -11.58 -0.04
CA THR A 72 -7.82 -13.02 0.04
C THR A 72 -6.31 -13.30 -0.10
N LEU A 73 -5.66 -12.70 -1.09
CA LEU A 73 -4.22 -12.84 -1.30
C LEU A 73 -3.42 -12.32 -0.10
N ALA A 74 -3.81 -11.16 0.43
CA ALA A 74 -3.19 -10.59 1.63
C ALA A 74 -3.32 -11.54 2.83
N GLY A 75 -4.51 -12.11 3.04
CA GLY A 75 -4.75 -13.10 4.10
C GLY A 75 -3.87 -14.34 3.95
N ILE A 76 -3.77 -14.90 2.75
CA ILE A 76 -2.91 -16.05 2.45
C ILE A 76 -1.43 -15.70 2.73
N LEU A 77 -0.94 -14.56 2.25
CA LEU A 77 0.44 -14.13 2.49
C LEU A 77 0.75 -13.95 3.98
N LEU A 78 -0.19 -13.44 4.76
CA LEU A 78 -0.05 -13.30 6.20
C LEU A 78 -0.01 -14.65 6.91
N LEU A 79 -0.82 -15.63 6.49
CA LEU A 79 -0.78 -16.98 7.04
C LEU A 79 0.55 -17.70 6.76
N LEU A 80 1.11 -17.52 5.56
CA LEU A 80 2.41 -18.09 5.20
C LEU A 80 3.57 -17.50 6.02
N LYS A 81 3.43 -16.26 6.48
CA LYS A 81 4.42 -15.55 7.28
C LYS A 81 4.70 -16.21 8.63
N PHE A 82 3.72 -16.86 9.25
CA PHE A 82 3.86 -17.45 10.59
C PHE A 82 4.99 -18.48 10.74
N LYS A 83 5.38 -19.15 9.65
CA LYS A 83 6.48 -20.14 9.65
C LYS A 83 7.87 -19.56 9.43
N SER A 84 8.00 -18.28 9.09
CA SER A 84 9.27 -17.67 8.62
C SER A 84 10.00 -16.83 9.68
N PHE A 85 9.50 -16.72 10.91
CA PHE A 85 10.04 -15.88 11.98
C PHE A 85 11.19 -16.52 12.79
N ASP A 86 12.04 -17.30 12.17
CA ASP A 86 13.23 -17.79 12.89
C ASP A 86 14.34 -16.71 12.80
N GLU A 87 14.49 -15.91 13.88
CA GLU A 87 15.47 -14.81 13.98
C GLU A 87 16.95 -15.23 13.84
N LYS A 88 17.21 -16.53 13.82
CA LYS A 88 18.58 -17.08 13.80
C LYS A 88 19.24 -17.11 12.42
N ILE A 89 18.52 -16.77 11.35
CA ILE A 89 19.08 -16.88 9.99
C ILE A 89 19.69 -15.55 9.56
N LYS A 90 21.02 -15.48 9.52
CA LYS A 90 21.82 -14.30 9.14
C LYS A 90 22.03 -14.08 7.64
N VAL A 91 21.41 -14.86 6.76
CA VAL A 91 21.64 -14.77 5.30
C VAL A 91 20.50 -14.04 4.63
N TYR A 92 20.75 -12.82 4.17
CA TYR A 92 19.78 -12.01 3.42
C TYR A 92 19.94 -12.25 1.92
N LYS A 93 18.81 -12.43 1.22
CA LYS A 93 18.78 -12.60 -0.23
C LYS A 93 18.61 -11.25 -0.93
N LYS A 94 19.45 -10.98 -1.92
CA LYS A 94 19.27 -9.81 -2.80
C LYS A 94 18.28 -10.15 -3.90
N ILE A 95 17.21 -9.37 -4.01
CA ILE A 95 16.28 -9.45 -5.14
C ILE A 95 16.87 -8.65 -6.31
N PRO A 96 16.83 -9.17 -7.54
CA PRO A 96 17.22 -8.41 -8.73
C PRO A 96 16.40 -7.13 -8.83
N LYS A 97 17.02 -6.01 -9.22
CA LYS A 97 16.35 -4.70 -9.33
C LYS A 97 15.11 -4.74 -10.22
N ILE A 98 15.17 -5.48 -11.33
CA ILE A 98 14.06 -5.65 -12.27
C ILE A 98 12.86 -6.29 -11.55
N MET A 99 13.08 -7.33 -10.75
CA MET A 99 12.01 -7.99 -10.00
C MET A 99 11.42 -7.09 -8.93
N SER A 100 12.25 -6.27 -8.28
CA SER A 100 11.78 -5.26 -7.31
C SER A 100 10.90 -4.21 -7.97
N VAL A 101 11.26 -3.76 -9.18
CA VAL A 101 10.47 -2.81 -9.99
C VAL A 101 9.13 -3.43 -10.40
N LEU A 102 9.11 -4.68 -10.87
CA LEU A 102 7.88 -5.36 -11.26
C LEU A 102 6.94 -5.57 -10.06
N ILE A 103 7.47 -6.05 -8.93
CA ILE A 103 6.68 -6.25 -7.70
C ILE A 103 6.15 -4.90 -7.20
N GLY A 104 7.01 -3.89 -7.09
CA GLY A 104 6.61 -2.56 -6.63
C GLY A 104 5.54 -1.93 -7.50
N GLY A 105 5.71 -2.02 -8.81
CA GLY A 105 4.76 -1.49 -9.80
C GLY A 105 3.40 -2.17 -9.75
N SER A 106 3.38 -3.50 -9.72
CA SER A 106 2.12 -4.27 -9.63
C SER A 106 1.37 -3.97 -8.34
N ILE A 107 2.08 -3.94 -7.20
CA ILE A 107 1.49 -3.59 -5.90
C ILE A 107 0.98 -2.16 -5.91
N GLY A 108 1.76 -1.20 -6.45
CA GLY A 108 1.38 0.20 -6.54
C GLY A 108 0.11 0.40 -7.36
N PHE A 109 0.04 -0.22 -8.54
CA PHE A 109 -1.12 -0.13 -9.43
C PHE A 109 -2.41 -0.64 -8.76
N ILE A 110 -2.38 -1.86 -8.22
CA ILE A 110 -3.52 -2.46 -7.53
C ILE A 110 -3.90 -1.62 -6.30
N SER A 111 -2.91 -1.17 -5.56
CA SER A 111 -3.09 -0.34 -4.37
C SER A 111 -3.75 1.00 -4.67
N GLY A 112 -3.40 1.63 -5.80
CA GLY A 112 -4.02 2.87 -6.26
C GLY A 112 -5.51 2.69 -6.59
N ILE A 113 -5.87 1.57 -7.22
CA ILE A 113 -7.27 1.24 -7.55
C ILE A 113 -8.09 0.98 -6.28
N VAL A 114 -7.59 0.09 -5.42
CA VAL A 114 -8.35 -0.43 -4.26
C VAL A 114 -8.27 0.48 -3.04
N GLY A 115 -7.21 1.29 -2.94
CA GLY A 115 -7.03 2.20 -1.81
C GLY A 115 -6.30 1.60 -0.59
N ILE A 116 -5.60 0.47 -0.72
CA ILE A 116 -4.99 -0.25 0.42
C ILE A 116 -3.59 0.29 0.79
N GLY A 117 -2.94 1.11 -0.06
CA GLY A 117 -1.58 1.64 0.20
C GLY A 117 -0.44 0.65 -0.07
N GLY A 118 -0.73 -0.61 -0.40
CA GLY A 118 0.20 -1.64 -0.90
C GLY A 118 1.15 -2.29 0.09
N GLY A 119 1.40 -1.71 1.25
CA GLY A 119 2.38 -2.25 2.21
C GLY A 119 1.96 -3.58 2.84
N ILE A 120 0.65 -3.87 2.85
CA ILE A 120 0.12 -5.16 3.31
C ILE A 120 0.65 -6.34 2.46
N PHE A 121 1.01 -6.09 1.21
CA PHE A 121 1.63 -7.07 0.30
C PHE A 121 3.15 -7.02 0.37
N LEU A 122 3.73 -5.82 0.39
CA LEU A 122 5.18 -5.65 0.36
C LEU A 122 5.85 -6.27 1.57
N SER A 123 5.31 -6.05 2.77
CA SER A 123 5.87 -6.58 4.03
C SER A 123 6.00 -8.11 4.02
N PRO A 124 4.93 -8.91 3.78
CA PRO A 124 5.06 -10.36 3.78
C PRO A 124 5.94 -10.88 2.64
N ILE A 125 5.93 -10.27 1.46
CA ILE A 125 6.79 -10.66 0.34
C ILE A 125 8.26 -10.49 0.71
N LEU A 126 8.67 -9.33 1.24
CA LEU A 126 10.04 -9.07 1.64
C LEU A 126 10.50 -9.98 2.78
N LEU A 127 9.58 -10.29 3.72
CA LEU A 127 9.87 -11.21 4.83
C LEU A 127 10.03 -12.66 4.35
N LEU A 128 9.18 -13.13 3.45
CA LEU A 128 9.28 -14.49 2.87
C LEU A 128 10.59 -14.67 2.10
N VAL A 129 10.99 -13.65 1.35
CA VAL A 129 12.26 -13.68 0.59
C VAL A 129 13.47 -13.41 1.50
N ARG A 130 13.25 -12.92 2.73
CA ARG A 130 14.31 -12.60 3.71
C ARG A 130 15.31 -11.56 3.16
N VAL A 131 14.80 -10.44 2.72
CA VAL A 131 15.63 -9.38 2.10
C VAL A 131 16.42 -8.60 3.14
N ASP A 132 15.87 -8.41 4.34
CA ASP A 132 16.49 -7.68 5.45
C ASP A 132 15.88 -8.13 6.80
N LYS A 133 16.33 -7.50 7.90
CA LYS A 133 15.72 -7.69 9.22
C LYS A 133 14.24 -7.28 9.20
N ALA A 134 13.41 -8.01 9.96
CA ALA A 134 11.98 -7.74 10.05
C ALA A 134 11.68 -6.26 10.37
N LYS A 135 12.45 -5.64 11.27
CA LYS A 135 12.30 -4.24 11.65
C LYS A 135 12.53 -3.27 10.48
N ASN A 136 13.54 -3.50 9.66
CA ASN A 136 13.83 -2.69 8.48
C ASN A 136 12.75 -2.88 7.40
N ILE A 137 12.26 -4.12 7.23
CA ILE A 137 11.16 -4.43 6.29
C ILE A 137 9.87 -3.74 6.71
N THR A 138 9.51 -3.75 8.00
CA THR A 138 8.33 -3.06 8.51
C THR A 138 8.42 -1.55 8.28
N THR A 139 9.59 -0.96 8.52
CA THR A 139 9.85 0.45 8.23
C THR A 139 9.70 0.76 6.73
N ALA A 140 10.29 -0.07 5.88
CA ALA A 140 10.18 0.06 4.43
C ALA A 140 8.72 -0.05 3.95
N ALA A 141 7.96 -1.00 4.50
CA ALA A 141 6.54 -1.17 4.18
C ALA A 141 5.70 0.04 4.62
N SER A 142 5.96 0.61 5.80
CA SER A 142 5.27 1.81 6.26
C SER A 142 5.53 3.02 5.34
N LEU A 143 6.78 3.26 4.96
CA LEU A 143 7.11 4.31 3.98
C LEU A 143 6.47 4.04 2.61
N PHE A 144 6.44 2.78 2.19
CA PHE A 144 5.79 2.39 0.94
C PHE A 144 4.28 2.67 0.98
N ILE A 145 3.59 2.37 2.11
CA ILE A 145 2.18 2.72 2.29
C ILE A 145 1.99 4.22 2.19
N LEU A 146 2.77 5.01 2.93
CA LEU A 146 2.62 6.46 2.99
C LEU A 146 2.74 7.09 1.60
N ILE A 147 3.80 6.74 0.87
CA ILE A 147 4.10 7.32 -0.45
C ILE A 147 3.07 6.85 -1.49
N ASN A 148 2.70 5.57 -1.50
CA ASN A 148 1.69 5.07 -2.45
C ASN A 148 0.29 5.57 -2.12
N SER A 149 -0.05 5.75 -0.85
CA SER A 149 -1.34 6.33 -0.45
C SER A 149 -1.45 7.78 -0.90
N THR A 150 -0.39 8.59 -0.78
CA THR A 150 -0.39 9.97 -1.29
C THR A 150 -0.48 10.00 -2.82
N SER A 151 0.26 9.15 -3.52
CA SER A 151 0.22 9.06 -4.98
C SER A 151 -1.12 8.55 -5.50
N GLY A 152 -1.65 7.47 -4.91
CA GLY A 152 -2.96 6.92 -5.26
C GLY A 152 -4.10 7.88 -4.98
N LEU A 153 -4.04 8.61 -3.86
CA LEU A 153 -5.02 9.65 -3.52
C LEU A 153 -4.99 10.79 -4.53
N ALA A 154 -3.81 11.26 -4.93
CA ALA A 154 -3.68 12.24 -6.01
C ALA A 154 -4.31 11.74 -7.32
N GLY A 155 -4.12 10.45 -7.65
CA GLY A 155 -4.80 9.80 -8.79
C GLY A 155 -6.32 9.78 -8.64
N GLN A 156 -6.85 9.45 -7.45
CA GLN A 156 -8.30 9.46 -7.20
C GLN A 156 -8.93 10.83 -7.41
N PHE A 157 -8.25 11.90 -7.00
CA PHE A 157 -8.73 13.28 -7.17
C PHE A 157 -8.69 13.79 -8.62
N THR A 158 -8.17 13.04 -9.58
CA THR A 158 -8.31 13.38 -11.01
C THR A 158 -9.71 13.07 -11.55
N LYS A 159 -10.52 12.30 -10.80
CA LYS A 159 -11.88 11.91 -11.20
C LYS A 159 -12.90 12.91 -10.68
N SER A 160 -13.63 13.57 -11.57
CA SER A 160 -14.70 14.50 -11.19
C SER A 160 -15.81 13.83 -10.36
N SER A 161 -16.13 12.56 -10.64
CA SER A 161 -17.09 11.78 -9.86
C SER A 161 -16.69 11.63 -8.40
N VAL A 162 -15.39 11.42 -8.12
CA VAL A 162 -14.86 11.29 -6.77
C VAL A 162 -14.91 12.63 -6.03
N ILE A 163 -14.59 13.73 -6.71
CA ILE A 163 -14.62 15.07 -6.11
C ILE A 163 -16.03 15.41 -5.61
N ASN A 164 -17.06 15.14 -6.43
CA ASN A 164 -18.45 15.39 -6.04
C ASN A 164 -18.88 14.55 -4.83
N GLU A 165 -18.46 13.29 -4.77
CA GLU A 165 -18.73 12.40 -3.62
C GLU A 165 -17.99 12.88 -2.36
N VAL A 166 -16.75 13.33 -2.47
CA VAL A 166 -15.99 13.87 -1.34
C VAL A 166 -16.71 15.08 -0.72
N TYR A 167 -17.27 15.97 -1.55
CA TYR A 167 -18.07 17.10 -1.06
C TYR A 167 -19.34 16.66 -0.32
N SER A 168 -19.97 15.57 -0.74
CA SER A 168 -21.16 15.03 -0.08
C SER A 168 -20.86 14.34 1.24
N TYR A 169 -19.69 13.69 1.34
CA TYR A 169 -19.28 12.89 2.50
C TYR A 169 -18.17 13.54 3.34
N TRP A 170 -17.92 14.85 3.18
CA TRP A 170 -16.85 15.54 3.92
C TRP A 170 -16.88 15.36 5.45
N PRO A 171 -18.05 15.21 6.13
CA PRO A 171 -18.05 14.99 7.58
C PRO A 171 -17.36 13.68 7.99
N LEU A 172 -17.31 12.65 7.12
CA LEU A 172 -16.63 11.39 7.42
C LEU A 172 -15.12 11.58 7.58
N PHE A 173 -14.53 12.55 6.89
CA PHE A 173 -13.09 12.82 6.98
C PHE A 173 -12.71 13.51 8.30
N LEU A 174 -13.67 14.10 9.02
CA LEU A 174 -13.44 14.67 10.34
C LEU A 174 -13.45 13.61 11.46
N LEU A 175 -13.98 12.41 11.16
CA LEU A 175 -14.05 11.29 12.11
C LEU A 175 -12.80 10.40 12.06
N VAL A 176 -11.88 10.65 11.13
CA VAL A 176 -10.61 9.94 10.93
C VAL A 176 -9.47 10.70 11.59
#